data_d80711cacb89e246a25f5a3885ec68fd
#
_entry.id   d80711cacb89e246a25f5a3885ec68fd
#
_cell.length_a   1.000
_cell.length_b   1.000
_cell.length_c   1.000
_cell.angle_alpha   90.00
_cell.angle_beta   90.00
_cell.angle_gamma   90.00
#
_symmetry.space_group_name_H-M   'P 1'
#
loop_
_entity.id
_entity.type
_entity.pdbx_description
1 polymer ?
#
loop_
_entity_poly.entity_id
_entity_poly.type
_entity_poly.pdbx_seq_one_letter_code
_entity_poly.pdbx_strand_id
1 'polypeptide(L)'
;KINLNVRPGTVHALMGENGAGKSTLMKCLFGIYHMDEGEVYLDGERVEIHNPDEALHKGLAMVHQELQPIPERTVAENMYAGRYPTKKFGPFQVVDHKKMFEETAKWLDDVKMPYNPKAKLGTMSIAQMQSVEIAKAVSLQARVVILDEPTSSLTDNEVEALFRIIRDLKSRG
;
A
#
# COMPACT_ATOMS: atom_id res chain seq x y z
N LYS A 1 -15.25 22.42 4.50
CA LYS A 1 -14.12 22.20 5.43
C LYS A 1 -14.22 20.81 6.01
N ILE A 2 -13.15 20.04 5.95
CA ILE A 2 -13.06 18.68 6.49
C ILE A 2 -11.99 18.70 7.58
N ASN A 3 -12.31 18.09 8.73
CA ASN A 3 -11.34 17.82 9.77
C ASN A 3 -11.34 16.31 10.00
N LEU A 4 -10.18 15.67 9.88
CA LEU A 4 -9.99 14.25 10.09
C LEU A 4 -8.85 14.06 11.09
N ASN A 5 -9.10 13.29 12.14
CA ASN A 5 -8.08 12.93 13.12
C ASN A 5 -8.05 11.41 13.24
N VAL A 6 -6.91 10.81 12.95
CA VAL A 6 -6.68 9.37 13.01
C VAL A 6 -5.69 9.08 14.14
N ARG A 7 -6.06 8.17 15.03
CA ARG A 7 -5.21 7.79 16.16
C ARG A 7 -4.30 6.61 15.77
N PRO A 8 -3.05 6.58 16.25
CA PRO A 8 -2.18 5.42 16.03
C PRO A 8 -2.82 4.11 16.53
N GLY A 9 -2.51 3.01 15.86
CA GLY A 9 -3.02 1.68 16.21
C GLY A 9 -4.53 1.52 16.06
N THR A 10 -5.20 2.37 15.26
CA THR A 10 -6.65 2.28 15.02
C THR A 10 -6.98 2.07 13.55
N VAL A 11 -8.14 1.48 13.30
CA VAL A 11 -8.77 1.48 11.98
C VAL A 11 -9.84 2.57 11.98
N HIS A 12 -9.72 3.52 11.06
CA HIS A 12 -10.66 4.61 10.90
C HIS A 12 -11.45 4.41 9.60
N ALA A 13 -12.75 4.14 9.71
CA ALA A 13 -13.63 4.00 8.55
C ALA A 13 -14.18 5.37 8.14
N LEU A 14 -13.85 5.80 6.92
CA LEU A 14 -14.41 7.01 6.31
C LEU A 14 -15.67 6.64 5.52
N MET A 15 -16.83 6.99 6.05
CA MET A 15 -18.12 6.66 5.46
C MET A 15 -18.78 7.89 4.83
N GLY A 16 -19.56 7.67 3.77
CA GLY A 16 -20.30 8.71 3.07
C GLY A 16 -20.81 8.21 1.73
N GLU A 17 -21.77 8.89 1.15
CA GLU A 17 -22.33 8.57 -0.16
C GLU A 17 -21.30 8.63 -1.29
N ASN A 18 -21.63 8.01 -2.43
CA ASN A 18 -20.81 8.16 -3.63
C ASN A 18 -20.77 9.63 -4.06
N GLY A 19 -19.57 10.12 -4.38
CA GLY A 19 -19.38 11.54 -4.70
C GLY A 19 -19.20 12.48 -3.48
N ALA A 20 -19.27 11.98 -2.24
CA ALA A 20 -19.06 12.79 -1.03
C ALA A 20 -17.60 13.30 -0.84
N GLY A 21 -16.68 12.98 -1.76
CA GLY A 21 -15.31 13.46 -1.73
C GLY A 21 -14.34 12.61 -0.91
N LYS A 22 -14.73 11.39 -0.49
CA LYS A 22 -13.85 10.48 0.27
C LYS A 22 -12.52 10.22 -0.43
N SER A 23 -12.57 9.69 -1.66
CA SER A 23 -11.38 9.40 -2.46
C SER A 23 -10.61 10.66 -2.85
N THR A 24 -11.30 11.81 -3.02
CA THR A 24 -10.65 13.10 -3.27
C THR A 24 -9.80 13.50 -2.05
N LEU A 25 -10.34 13.39 -0.85
CA LEU A 25 -9.60 13.66 0.39
C LEU A 25 -8.37 12.77 0.50
N MET A 26 -8.51 11.46 0.25
CA MET A 26 -7.40 10.52 0.29
C MET A 26 -6.33 10.84 -0.76
N LYS A 27 -6.75 11.20 -1.98
CA LYS A 27 -5.84 11.61 -3.05
C LYS A 27 -5.10 12.91 -2.73
N CYS A 28 -5.74 13.86 -2.03
CA CYS A 28 -5.06 15.06 -1.51
C CYS A 28 -4.02 14.69 -0.44
N LEU A 29 -4.38 13.84 0.51
CA LEU A 29 -3.45 13.38 1.55
C LEU A 29 -2.24 12.62 0.97
N PHE A 30 -2.44 11.91 -0.13
CA PHE A 30 -1.38 11.17 -0.82
C PHE A 30 -0.61 12.00 -1.86
N GLY A 31 -0.95 13.28 -2.02
CA GLY A 31 -0.26 14.20 -2.95
C GLY A 31 -0.57 13.98 -4.44
N ILE A 32 -1.63 13.23 -4.77
CA ILE A 32 -2.12 13.08 -6.15
C ILE A 32 -2.84 14.36 -6.59
N TYR A 33 -3.60 14.96 -5.68
CA TYR A 33 -4.25 16.25 -5.89
C TYR A 33 -3.68 17.28 -4.93
N HIS A 34 -3.51 18.50 -5.40
CA HIS A 34 -3.16 19.62 -4.55
C HIS A 34 -4.35 20.05 -3.70
N MET A 35 -4.10 20.36 -2.45
CA MET A 35 -5.09 21.00 -1.58
C MET A 35 -5.12 22.50 -1.87
N ASP A 36 -6.32 23.06 -2.01
CA ASP A 36 -6.48 24.51 -2.16
C ASP A 36 -6.18 25.24 -0.84
N GLU A 37 -6.65 24.67 0.27
CA GLU A 37 -6.46 25.19 1.63
C GLU A 37 -6.43 24.03 2.64
N GLY A 38 -5.79 24.27 3.77
CA GLY A 38 -5.72 23.34 4.88
C GLY A 38 -4.31 22.92 5.24
N GLU A 39 -4.19 22.08 6.23
CA GLU A 39 -2.91 21.61 6.76
C GLU A 39 -3.00 20.13 7.10
N VAL A 40 -1.89 19.42 6.90
CA VAL A 40 -1.73 18.01 7.27
C VAL A 40 -0.69 17.93 8.38
N TYR A 41 -1.00 17.13 9.39
CA TYR A 41 -0.10 16.86 10.50
C TYR A 41 0.14 15.36 10.61
N LEU A 42 1.39 14.94 10.75
CA LEU A 42 1.79 13.58 11.09
C LEU A 42 2.55 13.61 12.41
N ASP A 43 2.04 12.90 13.41
CA ASP A 43 2.57 12.90 14.79
C ASP A 43 2.76 14.29 15.40
N GLY A 44 1.85 15.21 15.07
CA GLY A 44 1.88 16.58 15.59
C GLY A 44 2.79 17.54 14.80
N GLU A 45 3.54 17.04 13.83
CA GLU A 45 4.36 17.86 12.94
C GLU A 45 3.59 18.20 11.66
N ARG A 46 3.59 19.46 11.28
CA ARG A 46 3.04 19.90 10.00
C ARG A 46 3.87 19.35 8.85
N VAL A 47 3.21 18.72 7.89
CA VAL A 47 3.84 18.16 6.71
C VAL A 47 3.22 18.72 5.44
N GLU A 48 4.05 18.95 4.43
CA GLU A 48 3.62 19.28 3.07
C GLU A 48 3.89 18.05 2.20
N ILE A 49 2.93 17.68 1.37
CA ILE A 49 2.98 16.52 0.48
C ILE A 49 2.57 16.97 -0.90
N HIS A 50 3.51 17.02 -1.81
CA HIS A 50 3.30 17.56 -3.16
C HIS A 50 3.13 16.46 -4.22
N ASN A 51 3.53 15.23 -3.90
CA ASN A 51 3.45 14.09 -4.81
C ASN A 51 3.44 12.76 -4.04
N PRO A 52 3.06 11.64 -4.69
CA PRO A 52 3.00 10.33 -4.06
C PRO A 52 4.34 9.83 -3.52
N ASP A 53 5.46 10.20 -4.12
CA ASP A 53 6.78 9.78 -3.67
C ASP A 53 7.11 10.41 -2.31
N GLU A 54 6.81 11.69 -2.12
CA GLU A 54 6.92 12.36 -0.82
C GLU A 54 6.00 11.74 0.23
N ALA A 55 4.76 11.36 -0.15
CA ALA A 55 3.84 10.68 0.73
C ALA A 55 4.44 9.36 1.24
N LEU A 56 4.99 8.54 0.34
CA LEU A 56 5.66 7.30 0.68
C LEU A 56 6.86 7.51 1.62
N HIS A 57 7.71 8.50 1.35
CA HIS A 57 8.84 8.84 2.21
C HIS A 57 8.42 9.33 3.61
N LYS A 58 7.25 9.92 3.73
CA LYS A 58 6.66 10.33 5.02
C LYS A 58 5.90 9.21 5.73
N GLY A 59 5.88 8.02 5.14
CA GLY A 59 5.25 6.83 5.72
C GLY A 59 3.74 6.71 5.46
N LEU A 60 3.22 7.37 4.44
CA LEU A 60 1.87 7.12 3.95
C LEU A 60 1.93 6.13 2.79
N ALA A 61 1.09 5.11 2.81
CA ALA A 61 0.88 4.21 1.66
C ALA A 61 -0.60 4.19 1.29
N MET A 62 -0.88 4.04 0.01
CA MET A 62 -2.24 3.97 -0.51
C MET A 62 -2.42 2.74 -1.38
N VAL A 63 -3.45 1.95 -1.07
CA VAL A 63 -3.96 0.89 -1.91
C VAL A 63 -5.18 1.45 -2.63
N HIS A 64 -5.07 1.60 -3.94
CA HIS A 64 -6.11 2.19 -4.77
C HIS A 64 -7.26 1.21 -5.01
N GLN A 65 -8.46 1.75 -5.26
CA GLN A 65 -9.64 0.99 -5.65
C GLN A 65 -9.40 0.21 -6.95
N GLU A 66 -8.78 0.84 -7.93
CA GLU A 66 -8.36 0.17 -9.16
C GLU A 66 -6.93 -0.32 -9.01
N LEU A 67 -6.76 -1.63 -8.89
CA LEU A 67 -5.45 -2.26 -8.91
C LEU A 67 -4.80 -2.02 -10.28
N GLN A 68 -3.55 -1.60 -10.28
CA GLN A 68 -2.75 -1.46 -11.49
C GLN A 68 -1.55 -2.44 -11.47
N PRO A 69 -1.82 -3.74 -11.38
CA PRO A 69 -0.76 -4.73 -11.38
C PRO A 69 -0.10 -4.81 -12.76
N ILE A 70 1.15 -5.25 -12.79
CA ILE A 70 1.81 -5.66 -14.02
C ILE A 70 1.69 -7.18 -14.11
N PRO A 71 0.69 -7.73 -14.86
CA PRO A 71 0.32 -9.15 -14.78
C PRO A 71 1.44 -10.09 -15.22
N GLU A 72 2.27 -9.67 -16.18
CA GLU A 72 3.38 -10.46 -16.74
C GLU A 72 4.58 -10.55 -15.80
N ARG A 73 4.62 -9.66 -14.79
CA ARG A 73 5.68 -9.61 -13.78
C ARG A 73 5.35 -10.48 -12.59
N THR A 74 6.39 -10.89 -11.89
CA THR A 74 6.26 -11.68 -10.66
C THR A 74 5.68 -10.85 -9.51
N VAL A 75 5.20 -11.52 -8.46
CA VAL A 75 4.78 -10.89 -7.20
C VAL A 75 5.90 -9.99 -6.67
N ALA A 76 7.13 -10.48 -6.64
CA ALA A 76 8.27 -9.71 -6.15
C ALA A 76 8.55 -8.47 -7.01
N GLU A 77 8.49 -8.57 -8.34
CA GLU A 77 8.69 -7.43 -9.22
C GLU A 77 7.59 -6.38 -9.05
N ASN A 78 6.34 -6.78 -8.81
CA ASN A 78 5.26 -5.85 -8.51
C ASN A 78 5.44 -5.17 -7.14
N MET A 79 5.84 -5.91 -6.11
CA MET A 79 6.12 -5.35 -4.79
C MET A 79 7.27 -4.33 -4.80
N TYR A 80 8.26 -4.54 -5.64
CA TYR A 80 9.44 -3.68 -5.77
C TYR A 80 9.38 -2.72 -6.97
N ALA A 81 8.24 -2.58 -7.63
CA ALA A 81 8.09 -1.63 -8.74
C ALA A 81 8.49 -0.22 -8.29
N GLY A 82 9.40 0.41 -9.04
CA GLY A 82 9.97 1.72 -8.73
C GLY A 82 11.12 1.74 -7.69
N ARG A 83 11.40 0.62 -6.97
CA ARG A 83 12.42 0.56 -5.91
C ARG A 83 13.25 -0.74 -5.91
N TYR A 84 13.57 -1.24 -7.08
CA TYR A 84 14.32 -2.49 -7.23
C TYR A 84 15.65 -2.47 -6.44
N PRO A 85 15.94 -3.49 -5.61
CA PRO A 85 17.24 -3.60 -4.98
C PRO A 85 18.32 -3.81 -6.05
N THR A 86 19.43 -3.11 -5.92
CA THR A 86 20.53 -3.18 -6.88
C THR A 86 21.81 -3.68 -6.22
N LYS A 87 22.67 -4.28 -7.02
CA LYS A 87 24.05 -4.65 -6.65
C LYS A 87 25.03 -4.17 -7.69
N LYS A 88 26.27 -3.94 -7.26
CA LYS A 88 27.36 -3.58 -8.16
C LYS A 88 27.80 -4.80 -8.98
N PHE A 89 27.95 -4.60 -10.29
CA PHE A 89 28.57 -5.55 -11.20
C PHE A 89 29.58 -4.79 -12.06
N GLY A 90 30.84 -4.80 -11.64
CA GLY A 90 31.86 -3.92 -12.19
C GLY A 90 31.48 -2.44 -12.04
N PRO A 91 31.51 -1.64 -13.11
CA PRO A 91 31.12 -0.23 -13.09
C PRO A 91 29.59 -0.02 -13.14
N PHE A 92 28.80 -1.09 -13.31
CA PHE A 92 27.35 -1.01 -13.49
C PHE A 92 26.57 -1.36 -12.21
N GLN A 93 25.39 -0.77 -12.05
CA GLN A 93 24.40 -1.24 -11.10
C GLN A 93 23.38 -2.12 -11.84
N VAL A 94 23.17 -3.32 -11.34
CA VAL A 94 22.17 -4.28 -11.86
C VAL A 94 21.18 -4.66 -10.78
N VAL A 95 19.97 -5.05 -11.17
CA VAL A 95 18.95 -5.50 -10.23
C VAL A 95 19.41 -6.76 -9.49
N ASP A 96 19.30 -6.76 -8.18
CA ASP A 96 19.56 -7.94 -7.35
C ASP A 96 18.28 -8.77 -7.19
N HIS A 97 17.99 -9.60 -8.18
CA HIS A 97 16.83 -10.48 -8.16
C HIS A 97 16.82 -11.43 -6.95
N LYS A 98 17.99 -11.92 -6.52
CA LYS A 98 18.07 -12.82 -5.37
C LYS A 98 17.57 -12.12 -4.12
N LYS A 99 18.14 -10.95 -3.82
CA LYS A 99 17.73 -10.13 -2.68
C LYS A 99 16.24 -9.78 -2.76
N MET A 100 15.75 -9.36 -3.92
CA MET A 100 14.35 -9.02 -4.14
C MET A 100 13.41 -10.19 -3.79
N PHE A 101 13.70 -11.41 -4.27
CA PHE A 101 12.87 -12.58 -3.97
C PHE A 101 12.92 -13.00 -2.52
N GLU A 102 14.11 -12.96 -1.88
CA GLU A 102 14.29 -13.30 -0.47
C GLU A 102 13.56 -12.32 0.45
N GLU A 103 13.66 -11.02 0.17
CA GLU A 103 12.96 -9.98 0.94
C GLU A 103 11.44 -10.06 0.73
N THR A 104 10.98 -10.29 -0.50
CA THR A 104 9.55 -10.48 -0.77
C THR A 104 9.00 -11.67 0.02
N ALA A 105 9.73 -12.80 0.04
CA ALA A 105 9.30 -13.97 0.81
C ALA A 105 9.12 -13.64 2.31
N LYS A 106 10.06 -12.87 2.88
CA LYS A 106 9.96 -12.43 4.29
C LYS A 106 8.74 -11.52 4.53
N TRP A 107 8.48 -10.56 3.64
CA TRP A 107 7.34 -9.67 3.77
C TRP A 107 6.00 -10.40 3.64
N LEU A 108 5.91 -11.37 2.71
CA LEU A 108 4.72 -12.20 2.55
C LEU A 108 4.49 -13.10 3.78
N ASP A 109 5.56 -13.68 4.33
CA ASP A 109 5.49 -14.49 5.54
C ASP A 109 5.06 -13.64 6.76
N ASP A 110 5.62 -12.45 6.89
CA ASP A 110 5.29 -11.49 7.97
C ASP A 110 3.79 -11.16 8.00
N VAL A 111 3.17 -10.98 6.84
CA VAL A 111 1.72 -10.75 6.73
C VAL A 111 0.91 -12.05 6.56
N LYS A 112 1.54 -13.22 6.76
CA LYS A 112 0.92 -14.55 6.70
C LYS A 112 0.25 -14.86 5.34
N MET A 113 0.86 -14.41 4.26
CA MET A 113 0.41 -14.65 2.89
C MET A 113 1.30 -15.71 2.23
N PRO A 114 0.80 -16.95 2.02
CA PRO A 114 1.60 -18.06 1.49
C PRO A 114 1.74 -17.98 -0.04
N TYR A 115 2.13 -16.82 -0.58
CA TYR A 115 2.29 -16.65 -2.01
C TYR A 115 3.75 -16.88 -2.42
N ASN A 116 3.94 -17.45 -3.62
CA ASN A 116 5.27 -17.62 -4.19
C ASN A 116 5.74 -16.27 -4.78
N PRO A 117 6.86 -15.68 -4.28
CA PRO A 117 7.40 -14.43 -4.83
C PRO A 117 7.69 -14.46 -6.33
N LYS A 118 7.94 -15.65 -6.89
CA LYS A 118 8.25 -15.87 -8.32
C LYS A 118 7.02 -16.14 -9.18
N ALA A 119 5.84 -16.31 -8.57
CA ALA A 119 4.61 -16.49 -9.35
C ALA A 119 4.30 -15.21 -10.14
N LYS A 120 3.77 -15.35 -11.36
CA LYS A 120 3.27 -14.22 -12.13
C LYS A 120 2.00 -13.68 -11.49
N LEU A 121 1.92 -12.37 -11.32
CA LEU A 121 0.79 -11.75 -10.64
C LEU A 121 -0.53 -11.99 -11.40
N GLY A 122 -0.50 -12.02 -12.74
CA GLY A 122 -1.66 -12.30 -13.57
C GLY A 122 -2.28 -13.69 -13.42
N THR A 123 -1.63 -14.62 -12.69
CA THR A 123 -2.21 -15.94 -12.38
C THR A 123 -2.99 -15.94 -11.07
N MET A 124 -3.04 -14.83 -10.36
CA MET A 124 -3.68 -14.68 -9.05
C MET A 124 -5.11 -14.15 -9.19
N SER A 125 -5.96 -14.42 -8.20
CA SER A 125 -7.28 -13.78 -8.10
C SER A 125 -7.14 -12.30 -7.75
N ILE A 126 -8.19 -11.51 -7.97
CA ILE A 126 -8.23 -10.08 -7.63
C ILE A 126 -7.91 -9.88 -6.14
N ALA A 127 -8.48 -10.70 -5.25
CA ALA A 127 -8.20 -10.65 -3.82
C ALA A 127 -6.75 -10.95 -3.47
N GLN A 128 -6.14 -11.92 -4.16
CA GLN A 128 -4.72 -12.23 -3.98
C GLN A 128 -3.84 -11.06 -4.45
N MET A 129 -4.16 -10.45 -5.59
CA MET A 129 -3.46 -9.26 -6.08
C MET A 129 -3.59 -8.10 -5.08
N GLN A 130 -4.78 -7.88 -4.53
CA GLN A 130 -5.02 -6.87 -3.50
C GLN A 130 -4.24 -7.14 -2.22
N SER A 131 -4.17 -8.40 -1.81
CA SER A 131 -3.32 -8.81 -0.68
C SER A 131 -1.85 -8.49 -0.94
N VAL A 132 -1.35 -8.70 -2.16
CA VAL A 132 0.02 -8.34 -2.55
C VAL A 132 0.24 -6.82 -2.48
N GLU A 133 -0.72 -5.99 -2.90
CA GLU A 133 -0.62 -4.53 -2.75
C GLU A 133 -0.58 -4.08 -1.28
N ILE A 134 -1.31 -4.76 -0.40
CA ILE A 134 -1.22 -4.51 1.04
C ILE A 134 0.16 -4.94 1.58
N ALA A 135 0.66 -6.11 1.18
CA ALA A 135 2.01 -6.55 1.55
C ALA A 135 3.08 -5.56 1.08
N LYS A 136 2.91 -4.98 -0.11
CA LYS A 136 3.75 -3.91 -0.63
C LYS A 136 3.70 -2.67 0.28
N ALA A 137 2.51 -2.20 0.68
CA ALA A 137 2.36 -1.08 1.60
C ALA A 137 3.05 -1.35 2.94
N VAL A 138 2.91 -2.56 3.50
CA VAL A 138 3.60 -2.99 4.73
C VAL A 138 5.12 -2.99 4.54
N SER A 139 5.62 -3.48 3.40
CA SER A 139 7.06 -3.52 3.10
C SER A 139 7.70 -2.13 2.97
N LEU A 140 6.90 -1.09 2.79
CA LEU A 140 7.32 0.32 2.84
C LEU A 140 7.42 0.84 4.28
N GLN A 141 7.09 0.03 5.28
CA GLN A 141 7.00 0.43 6.69
C GLN A 141 6.09 1.65 6.88
N ALA A 142 4.98 1.64 6.16
CA ALA A 142 4.02 2.73 6.20
C ALA A 142 3.43 2.88 7.60
N ARG A 143 3.36 4.12 8.09
CA ARG A 143 2.75 4.50 9.37
C ARG A 143 1.24 4.67 9.23
N VAL A 144 0.80 5.05 8.05
CA VAL A 144 -0.61 5.18 7.68
C VAL A 144 -0.84 4.43 6.37
N VAL A 145 -1.76 3.47 6.39
CA VAL A 145 -2.20 2.75 5.19
C VAL A 145 -3.61 3.19 4.84
N ILE A 146 -3.76 3.78 3.66
CA ILE A 146 -5.05 4.20 3.11
C ILE A 146 -5.56 3.06 2.22
N LEU A 147 -6.77 2.58 2.48
CA LEU A 147 -7.45 1.59 1.66
C LEU A 147 -8.70 2.24 1.05
N ASP A 148 -8.71 2.45 -0.28
CA ASP A 148 -9.83 3.06 -0.98
C ASP A 148 -10.75 1.97 -1.53
N GLU A 149 -11.93 1.79 -0.92
CA GLU A 149 -12.94 0.77 -1.23
C GLU A 149 -12.40 -0.66 -1.44
N PRO A 150 -11.63 -1.20 -0.50
CA PRO A 150 -10.85 -2.43 -0.71
C PRO A 150 -11.71 -3.70 -0.82
N THR A 151 -13.02 -3.62 -0.67
CA THR A 151 -13.92 -4.79 -0.69
C THR A 151 -14.83 -4.83 -1.90
N SER A 152 -14.80 -3.83 -2.78
CA SER A 152 -15.77 -3.65 -3.87
C SER A 152 -15.84 -4.81 -4.89
N SER A 153 -14.76 -5.59 -5.01
CA SER A 153 -14.63 -6.70 -5.98
C SER A 153 -14.36 -8.04 -5.31
N LEU A 154 -14.52 -8.15 -3.99
CA LEU A 154 -14.18 -9.33 -3.22
C LEU A 154 -15.41 -10.17 -2.87
N THR A 155 -15.23 -11.50 -2.84
CA THR A 155 -16.17 -12.44 -2.25
C THR A 155 -16.14 -12.36 -0.71
N ASP A 156 -17.16 -12.87 -0.03
CA ASP A 156 -17.23 -12.84 1.45
C ASP A 156 -16.01 -13.48 2.14
N ASN A 157 -15.52 -14.59 1.61
CA ASN A 157 -14.33 -15.26 2.14
C ASN A 157 -13.06 -14.42 1.97
N GLU A 158 -12.96 -13.69 0.87
CA GLU A 158 -11.84 -12.79 0.57
C GLU A 158 -11.90 -11.53 1.44
N VAL A 159 -13.09 -11.01 1.71
CA VAL A 159 -13.31 -9.92 2.66
C VAL A 159 -12.86 -10.30 4.06
N GLU A 160 -13.18 -11.52 4.52
CA GLU A 160 -12.69 -12.01 5.81
C GLU A 160 -11.16 -12.13 5.88
N ALA A 161 -10.54 -12.57 4.77
CA ALA A 161 -9.08 -12.62 4.68
C ALA A 161 -8.47 -11.22 4.78
N LEU A 162 -9.02 -10.25 4.07
CA LEU A 162 -8.62 -8.85 4.14
C LEU A 162 -8.75 -8.30 5.57
N PHE A 163 -9.88 -8.54 6.24
CA PHE A 163 -10.06 -8.07 7.62
C PHE A 163 -9.09 -8.72 8.62
N ARG A 164 -8.67 -9.96 8.38
CA ARG A 164 -7.60 -10.58 9.20
C ARG A 164 -6.30 -9.82 9.08
N ILE A 165 -5.92 -9.44 7.86
CA ILE A 165 -4.71 -8.63 7.60
C ILE A 165 -4.83 -7.26 8.29
N ILE A 166 -5.96 -6.57 8.13
CA ILE A 166 -6.18 -5.26 8.77
C ILE A 166 -6.10 -5.36 10.30
N ARG A 167 -6.68 -6.42 10.91
CA ARG A 167 -6.57 -6.64 12.36
C ARG A 167 -5.14 -6.91 12.81
N ASP A 168 -4.38 -7.67 12.04
CA ASP A 168 -2.97 -7.93 12.32
C ASP A 168 -2.15 -6.64 12.24
N LEU A 169 -2.32 -5.84 11.19
CA LEU A 169 -1.70 -4.52 11.07
C LEU A 169 -2.06 -3.59 12.23
N LYS A 170 -3.34 -3.52 12.59
CA LYS A 170 -3.80 -2.75 13.75
C LYS A 170 -3.10 -3.17 15.04
N SER A 171 -2.86 -4.47 15.24
CA SER A 171 -2.21 -4.98 16.45
C SER A 171 -0.73 -4.63 16.57
N ARG A 172 -0.12 -4.22 15.46
CA ARG A 172 1.29 -3.82 15.38
C ARG A 172 1.50 -2.31 15.60
N GLY A 173 0.45 -1.53 15.58
CA GLY A 173 0.47 -0.07 15.81
C GLY A 173 0.25 0.74 14.55
#